data_aba416cac1f501def0586fecc9a9ec65
#
_entry.id   aba416cac1f501def0586fecc9a9ec65
#
_cell.length_a   1.000
_cell.length_b   1.000
_cell.length_c   1.000
_cell.angle_alpha   90.00
_cell.angle_beta   90.00
_cell.angle_gamma   90.00
#
_symmetry.space_group_name_H-M   'P 1'
#
loop_
_entity.id
_entity.type
_entity.pdbx_description
1 polymer ?
#
loop_
_entity_poly.entity_id
_entity_poly.type
_entity_poly.pdbx_seq_one_letter_code
_entity_poly.pdbx_strand_id
1 'polypeptide(L)'
;MLKKLLIYLLVILPIVASAQYKRYKPSKKRFRTSTSSSFTKKRKPRPEFIIGVGASNFLGELGGANEIGTFFVKDLEFKATRPSAQIAYRYKTASRLAFKVGLYYQLLNGSDKYTAEPYRKNRNLSFRSHVFEVSGQVEFFFTKQQQGQRYNIKNAKGMKSYNFQAYGFVGIGAFYFNPQAKYGAYWVDLQPLGTEGQGLPGGKKKYSRVNVCIPYGIGVKDAINKEWSIGLEIGIRKTFTDYIDDVSGVYYDNTALRSARGNMAADLADPSLQNYPAEYGGNASGSFQTLEGQERGHSNQKDSYMFINITASYKIPAKRRTRSKF
;
A
#
# COMPACT_ATOMS: atom_id res chain seq x y z
N MET A 1 14.69 -15.58 7.62
CA MET A 1 13.23 -15.60 7.86
C MET A 1 12.39 -15.69 6.59
N LEU A 2 12.69 -14.96 5.54
CA LEU A 2 11.93 -14.96 4.27
C LEU A 2 11.82 -16.33 3.60
N LYS A 3 12.91 -17.14 3.59
CA LYS A 3 12.91 -18.51 3.04
C LYS A 3 11.94 -19.45 3.79
N LYS A 4 11.79 -19.31 5.09
CA LYS A 4 10.84 -20.11 5.87
C LYS A 4 9.39 -19.70 5.60
N LEU A 5 9.12 -18.41 5.42
CA LEU A 5 7.79 -17.90 5.07
C LEU A 5 7.34 -18.37 3.68
N LEU A 6 8.26 -18.37 2.71
CA LEU A 6 7.99 -18.86 1.35
C LEU A 6 7.68 -20.37 1.32
N ILE A 7 8.37 -21.16 2.16
CA ILE A 7 8.13 -22.59 2.33
C ILE A 7 6.76 -22.85 2.95
N TYR A 8 6.35 -22.07 3.96
CA TYR A 8 5.02 -22.20 4.55
C TYR A 8 3.92 -21.80 3.56
N LEU A 9 4.12 -20.76 2.74
CA LEU A 9 3.19 -20.38 1.68
C LEU A 9 3.06 -21.47 0.61
N LEU A 10 4.16 -22.09 0.20
CA LEU A 10 4.20 -23.19 -0.77
C LEU A 10 3.58 -24.49 -0.24
N VAL A 11 3.66 -24.75 1.06
CA VAL A 11 3.06 -25.94 1.71
C VAL A 11 1.54 -25.74 1.95
N ILE A 12 1.09 -24.51 2.19
CA ILE A 12 -0.34 -24.23 2.41
C ILE A 12 -1.13 -24.25 1.10
N LEU A 13 -0.54 -23.86 -0.03
CA LEU A 13 -1.18 -23.87 -1.35
C LEU A 13 -1.71 -25.25 -1.77
N PRO A 14 -0.99 -26.37 -1.64
CA PRO A 14 -1.52 -27.69 -2.00
C PRO A 14 -2.55 -28.23 -0.99
N ILE A 15 -2.51 -27.82 0.28
CA ILE A 15 -3.49 -28.24 1.29
C ILE A 15 -4.87 -27.62 0.99
N VAL A 16 -4.91 -26.36 0.54
CA VAL A 16 -6.15 -25.70 0.12
C VAL A 16 -6.67 -26.29 -1.20
N ALA A 17 -5.78 -26.74 -2.10
CA ALA A 17 -6.18 -27.39 -3.35
C ALA A 17 -6.70 -28.82 -3.13
N SER A 18 -6.14 -29.58 -2.20
CA SER A 18 -6.56 -30.96 -1.92
C SER A 18 -7.87 -31.05 -1.15
N ALA A 19 -8.26 -30.02 -0.39
CA ALA A 19 -9.55 -30.00 0.32
C ALA A 19 -10.78 -29.92 -0.61
N GLN A 20 -10.59 -29.69 -1.91
CA GLN A 20 -11.68 -29.67 -2.90
C GLN A 20 -11.87 -30.97 -3.68
N TYR A 21 -11.04 -31.98 -3.46
CA TYR A 21 -11.11 -33.23 -4.25
C TYR A 21 -11.85 -34.34 -3.49
N LYS A 22 -13.07 -34.11 -3.04
CA LYS A 22 -14.02 -35.21 -2.75
C LYS A 22 -14.75 -35.56 -4.04
N ARG A 23 -14.27 -36.60 -4.73
CA ARG A 23 -15.01 -37.25 -5.81
C ARG A 23 -16.35 -37.76 -5.26
N TYR A 24 -17.41 -37.04 -5.52
CA TYR A 24 -18.74 -37.55 -5.38
C TYR A 24 -19.00 -38.54 -6.54
N LYS A 25 -19.02 -39.85 -6.24
CA LYS A 25 -19.52 -40.86 -7.19
C LYS A 25 -21.05 -40.70 -7.29
N PRO A 26 -21.60 -40.29 -8.44
CA PRO A 26 -23.07 -40.24 -8.55
C PRO A 26 -23.64 -41.66 -8.60
N SER A 27 -24.50 -41.99 -7.65
CA SER A 27 -25.32 -43.17 -7.69
C SER A 27 -26.24 -43.09 -8.92
N LYS A 28 -26.20 -44.11 -9.77
CA LYS A 28 -27.04 -44.24 -10.95
C LYS A 28 -28.48 -44.50 -10.50
N LYS A 29 -29.28 -43.45 -10.25
CA LYS A 29 -30.73 -43.51 -10.37
C LYS A 29 -31.16 -42.47 -11.40
N ARG A 30 -31.38 -42.93 -12.64
CA ARG A 30 -32.04 -42.19 -13.68
C ARG A 30 -33.48 -41.93 -13.25
N PHE A 31 -33.76 -40.76 -12.72
CA PHE A 31 -35.09 -40.18 -12.80
C PHE A 31 -35.03 -39.07 -13.85
N ARG A 32 -35.59 -39.40 -15.00
CA ARG A 32 -35.70 -38.49 -16.14
C ARG A 32 -36.93 -37.64 -15.90
N THR A 33 -36.78 -36.57 -15.14
CA THR A 33 -37.74 -35.47 -15.17
C THR A 33 -37.06 -34.33 -15.93
N SER A 34 -37.52 -34.13 -17.14
CA SER A 34 -37.17 -33.00 -17.99
C SER A 34 -37.83 -31.75 -17.45
N THR A 35 -37.29 -31.22 -16.38
CA THR A 35 -37.53 -29.84 -16.01
C THR A 35 -36.16 -29.15 -16.13
N SER A 36 -35.87 -28.68 -17.33
CA SER A 36 -34.74 -27.79 -17.51
C SER A 36 -35.05 -26.53 -16.73
N SER A 37 -34.67 -26.52 -15.45
CA SER A 37 -34.73 -25.33 -14.65
C SER A 37 -33.75 -24.31 -15.25
N SER A 38 -34.29 -23.38 -16.01
CA SER A 38 -33.60 -22.22 -16.54
C SER A 38 -33.06 -21.29 -15.42
N PHE A 39 -33.11 -21.74 -14.16
CA PHE A 39 -32.74 -20.97 -12.98
C PHE A 39 -31.26 -20.98 -12.64
N THR A 40 -30.42 -21.78 -13.29
CA THR A 40 -28.99 -21.82 -13.03
C THR A 40 -28.15 -21.18 -14.15
N LYS A 41 -28.66 -20.20 -14.86
CA LYS A 41 -27.78 -19.38 -15.69
C LYS A 41 -26.78 -18.69 -14.81
N LYS A 42 -25.55 -19.23 -14.71
CA LYS A 42 -24.42 -18.55 -14.09
C LYS A 42 -24.38 -17.14 -14.66
N ARG A 43 -24.73 -16.14 -13.85
CA ARG A 43 -24.64 -14.74 -14.26
C ARG A 43 -23.18 -14.48 -14.63
N LYS A 44 -22.94 -14.02 -15.85
CA LYS A 44 -21.60 -13.62 -16.28
C LYS A 44 -21.06 -12.58 -15.27
N PRO A 45 -19.83 -12.73 -14.82
CA PRO A 45 -19.24 -11.75 -13.91
C PRO A 45 -19.28 -10.37 -14.56
N ARG A 46 -19.60 -9.35 -13.78
CA ARG A 46 -19.67 -7.98 -14.25
C ARG A 46 -18.44 -7.25 -13.80
N PRO A 47 -17.78 -6.51 -14.71
CA PRO A 47 -16.69 -5.64 -14.32
C PRO A 47 -17.19 -4.50 -13.42
N GLU A 48 -16.32 -4.03 -12.54
CA GLU A 48 -16.59 -2.94 -11.61
C GLU A 48 -15.55 -1.85 -11.80
N PHE A 49 -15.99 -0.60 -11.94
CA PHE A 49 -15.14 0.58 -11.77
C PHE A 49 -15.13 0.98 -10.30
N ILE A 50 -13.96 1.36 -9.80
CA ILE A 50 -13.75 1.72 -8.41
C ILE A 50 -13.07 3.07 -8.38
N ILE A 51 -13.62 3.98 -7.59
CA ILE A 51 -12.97 5.21 -7.18
C ILE A 51 -12.84 5.18 -5.66
N GLY A 52 -11.77 5.73 -5.13
CA GLY A 52 -11.55 5.77 -3.70
C GLY A 52 -10.74 6.98 -3.30
N VAL A 53 -11.03 7.48 -2.12
CA VAL A 53 -10.29 8.56 -1.47
C VAL A 53 -10.06 8.18 -0.01
N GLY A 54 -8.99 8.68 0.56
CA GLY A 54 -8.68 8.36 1.95
C GLY A 54 -7.37 8.97 2.42
N ALA A 55 -6.68 8.23 3.23
CA ALA A 55 -5.46 8.66 3.89
C ALA A 55 -4.32 7.67 3.66
N SER A 56 -3.12 8.19 3.51
CA SER A 56 -1.88 7.42 3.40
C SER A 56 -0.91 7.78 4.51
N ASN A 57 -0.05 6.84 4.84
CA ASN A 57 1.01 7.02 5.83
C ASN A 57 2.28 6.32 5.37
N PHE A 58 3.42 6.92 5.69
CA PHE A 58 4.74 6.35 5.47
C PHE A 58 5.11 5.42 6.63
N LEU A 59 5.72 4.30 6.31
CA LEU A 59 6.19 3.29 7.25
C LEU A 59 7.69 3.05 7.00
N GLY A 60 8.49 3.99 7.40
CA GLY A 60 9.95 3.98 7.26
C GLY A 60 10.60 4.73 8.41
N GLU A 61 11.82 5.16 8.22
CA GLU A 61 12.65 5.71 9.29
C GLU A 61 12.25 7.12 9.71
N LEU A 62 11.73 7.94 8.79
CA LEU A 62 11.28 9.29 9.10
C LEU A 62 9.82 9.27 9.52
N GLY A 63 9.54 9.65 10.77
CA GLY A 63 8.18 9.75 11.29
C GLY A 63 7.63 8.44 11.84
N GLY A 64 8.31 7.64 12.54
CA GLY A 64 7.82 6.46 13.26
C GLY A 64 7.58 6.73 14.74
N ALA A 65 7.04 5.72 15.45
CA ALA A 65 6.86 5.77 16.89
C ALA A 65 8.19 6.01 17.64
N ASN A 66 8.08 6.37 18.93
CA ASN A 66 9.19 6.77 19.79
C ASN A 66 10.19 5.64 20.13
N GLU A 67 10.21 4.54 19.40
CA GLU A 67 11.07 3.39 19.63
C GLU A 67 11.96 3.10 18.43
N ILE A 68 13.21 2.77 18.67
CA ILE A 68 14.18 2.38 17.64
C ILE A 68 13.73 1.03 17.05
N GLY A 69 13.40 0.99 15.76
CA GLY A 69 13.23 -0.26 15.01
C GLY A 69 11.93 -1.03 15.25
N THR A 70 10.81 -0.38 15.57
CA THR A 70 9.50 -1.05 15.60
C THR A 70 8.93 -1.21 14.19
N PHE A 71 8.46 -2.44 13.90
CA PHE A 71 7.92 -2.78 12.60
C PHE A 71 6.40 -2.56 12.52
N PHE A 72 5.91 -2.09 11.36
CA PHE A 72 4.51 -2.07 10.96
C PHE A 72 3.62 -0.98 11.61
N VAL A 73 2.48 -1.37 12.12
CA VAL A 73 1.37 -0.51 12.54
C VAL A 73 1.72 0.37 13.76
N LYS A 74 2.75 0.03 14.50
CA LYS A 74 3.24 0.83 15.63
C LYS A 74 3.87 2.15 15.18
N ASP A 75 4.38 2.21 13.94
CA ASP A 75 4.98 3.42 13.36
C ASP A 75 3.94 4.39 12.77
N LEU A 76 2.66 4.16 13.01
CA LEU A 76 1.59 4.95 12.44
C LEU A 76 1.48 6.30 13.15
N GLU A 77 2.02 7.33 12.52
CA GLU A 77 1.94 8.68 13.04
C GLU A 77 0.78 9.46 12.42
N PHE A 78 -0.23 9.76 13.21
CA PHE A 78 -1.42 10.49 12.75
C PHE A 78 -1.09 11.89 12.20
N LYS A 79 -0.06 12.54 12.72
CA LYS A 79 0.39 13.87 12.25
C LYS A 79 1.02 13.80 10.84
N ALA A 80 1.58 12.66 10.46
CA ALA A 80 2.16 12.41 9.14
C ALA A 80 1.13 11.96 8.10
N THR A 81 -0.11 11.71 8.49
CA THR A 81 -1.18 11.26 7.60
C THR A 81 -1.49 12.28 6.51
N ARG A 82 -1.54 11.84 5.26
CA ARG A 82 -1.75 12.65 4.06
C ARG A 82 -2.81 12.03 3.16
N PRO A 83 -3.39 12.81 2.23
CA PRO A 83 -4.44 12.30 1.35
C PRO A 83 -3.94 11.22 0.40
N SER A 84 -4.85 10.27 0.08
CA SER A 84 -4.69 9.26 -0.95
C SER A 84 -5.92 9.18 -1.84
N ALA A 85 -5.71 8.76 -3.09
CA ALA A 85 -6.78 8.56 -4.07
C ALA A 85 -6.49 7.31 -4.90
N GLN A 86 -7.54 6.66 -5.38
CA GLN A 86 -7.40 5.51 -6.28
C GLN A 86 -8.51 5.48 -7.32
N ILE A 87 -8.14 4.97 -8.50
CA ILE A 87 -9.06 4.59 -9.56
C ILE A 87 -8.69 3.17 -9.97
N ALA A 88 -9.65 2.26 -9.99
CA ALA A 88 -9.36 0.88 -10.34
C ALA A 88 -10.49 0.23 -11.14
N TYR A 89 -10.10 -0.79 -11.89
CA TYR A 89 -11.00 -1.66 -12.64
C TYR A 89 -10.88 -3.07 -12.08
N ARG A 90 -12.00 -3.63 -11.66
CA ARG A 90 -12.09 -4.98 -11.10
C ARG A 90 -12.87 -5.89 -12.02
N TYR A 91 -12.33 -7.04 -12.33
CA TYR A 91 -12.98 -8.09 -13.09
C TYR A 91 -13.08 -9.38 -12.27
N LYS A 92 -14.30 -9.77 -11.92
CA LYS A 92 -14.55 -11.04 -11.20
C LYS A 92 -14.48 -12.20 -12.18
N THR A 93 -13.52 -13.09 -12.04
CA THR A 93 -13.38 -14.30 -12.85
C THR A 93 -14.20 -15.45 -12.28
N ALA A 94 -14.28 -15.52 -10.95
CA ALA A 94 -15.05 -16.55 -10.24
C ALA A 94 -15.86 -15.94 -9.09
N SER A 95 -16.64 -16.75 -8.41
CA SER A 95 -17.47 -16.30 -7.27
C SER A 95 -16.62 -15.73 -6.12
N ARG A 96 -15.38 -16.17 -5.98
CA ARG A 96 -14.44 -15.77 -4.92
C ARG A 96 -13.15 -15.13 -5.43
N LEU A 97 -12.94 -15.05 -6.75
CA LEU A 97 -11.70 -14.56 -7.32
C LEU A 97 -11.99 -13.37 -8.25
N ALA A 98 -11.22 -12.30 -8.09
CA ALA A 98 -11.22 -11.17 -9.00
C ALA A 98 -9.80 -10.71 -9.30
N PHE A 99 -9.62 -10.09 -10.47
CA PHE A 99 -8.44 -9.32 -10.84
C PHE A 99 -8.79 -7.84 -10.76
N LYS A 100 -7.89 -7.07 -10.16
CA LYS A 100 -8.01 -5.61 -10.07
C LYS A 100 -6.76 -4.98 -10.64
N VAL A 101 -6.93 -4.03 -11.55
CA VAL A 101 -5.87 -3.14 -12.02
C VAL A 101 -6.21 -1.74 -11.58
N GLY A 102 -5.26 -1.04 -10.98
CA GLY A 102 -5.53 0.27 -10.41
C GLY A 102 -4.38 1.25 -10.56
N LEU A 103 -4.76 2.52 -10.55
CA LEU A 103 -3.90 3.69 -10.44
C LEU A 103 -4.12 4.26 -9.04
N TYR A 104 -3.03 4.54 -8.35
CA TYR A 104 -3.06 5.07 -6.98
C TYR A 104 -2.18 6.31 -6.91
N TYR A 105 -2.70 7.33 -6.26
CA TYR A 105 -1.95 8.51 -5.87
C TYR A 105 -1.91 8.58 -4.36
N GLN A 106 -0.72 8.83 -3.82
CA GLN A 106 -0.50 8.94 -2.39
C GLN A 106 0.50 10.07 -2.13
N LEU A 107 0.18 10.91 -1.18
CA LEU A 107 1.12 11.87 -0.64
C LEU A 107 1.68 11.29 0.66
N LEU A 108 2.97 11.01 0.69
CA LEU A 108 3.65 10.53 1.89
C LEU A 108 4.37 11.68 2.57
N ASN A 109 4.48 11.62 3.89
CA ASN A 109 5.19 12.62 4.68
C ASN A 109 5.80 11.95 5.91
N GLY A 110 6.95 12.43 6.32
CA GLY A 110 7.61 12.06 7.56
C GLY A 110 8.45 13.21 8.09
N SER A 111 8.61 13.29 9.40
CA SER A 111 9.43 14.32 10.04
C SER A 111 9.93 13.86 11.39
N ASP A 112 11.22 14.03 11.63
CA ASP A 112 11.86 13.77 12.90
C ASP A 112 11.40 14.71 14.03
N LYS A 113 10.72 15.82 13.70
CA LYS A 113 10.15 16.73 14.69
C LYS A 113 9.07 16.09 15.58
N TYR A 114 8.49 15.00 15.12
CA TYR A 114 7.39 14.34 15.83
C TYR A 114 7.88 13.23 16.77
N THR A 115 9.12 12.77 16.62
CA THR A 115 9.67 11.74 17.49
C THR A 115 10.12 12.31 18.84
N ALA A 116 10.01 11.50 19.89
CA ALA A 116 10.62 11.80 21.18
C ALA A 116 12.06 11.29 21.30
N GLU A 117 12.52 10.50 20.32
CA GLU A 117 13.87 9.93 20.29
C GLU A 117 14.87 11.05 20.00
N PRO A 118 15.83 11.28 20.92
CA PRO A 118 16.70 12.44 20.90
C PRO A 118 17.58 12.55 19.65
N TYR A 119 18.19 11.45 19.20
CA TYR A 119 19.06 11.42 18.02
C TYR A 119 18.31 11.89 16.76
N ARG A 120 17.12 11.31 16.53
CA ARG A 120 16.26 11.66 15.37
C ARG A 120 15.76 13.10 15.47
N LYS A 121 15.40 13.55 16.68
CA LYS A 121 15.01 14.95 16.89
C LYS A 121 16.13 15.92 16.56
N ASN A 122 17.40 15.58 16.89
CA ASN A 122 18.55 16.38 16.51
C ASN A 122 18.83 16.34 15.01
N ARG A 123 18.68 15.16 14.37
CA ARG A 123 18.81 14.96 12.92
C ARG A 123 17.87 15.88 12.13
N ASN A 124 16.65 16.11 12.63
CA ASN A 124 15.67 17.10 12.16
C ASN A 124 15.30 16.96 10.67
N LEU A 125 15.41 15.77 10.11
CA LEU A 125 15.01 15.50 8.74
C LEU A 125 13.49 15.58 8.58
N SER A 126 13.06 16.02 7.43
CA SER A 126 11.64 16.00 7.06
C SER A 126 11.49 15.90 5.56
N PHE A 127 10.49 15.15 5.12
CA PHE A 127 10.20 15.00 3.70
C PHE A 127 8.72 14.97 3.42
N ARG A 128 8.38 15.21 2.17
CA ARG A 128 7.13 14.79 1.55
C ARG A 128 7.46 14.11 0.22
N SER A 129 6.67 13.10 -0.17
CA SER A 129 6.87 12.42 -1.45
C SER A 129 5.53 12.18 -2.13
N HIS A 130 5.41 12.63 -3.39
CA HIS A 130 4.29 12.31 -4.25
C HIS A 130 4.54 10.95 -4.87
N VAL A 131 3.64 9.99 -4.61
CA VAL A 131 3.74 8.62 -5.11
C VAL A 131 2.61 8.34 -6.09
N PHE A 132 2.96 7.91 -7.30
CA PHE A 132 2.05 7.45 -8.34
C PHE A 132 2.31 5.97 -8.58
N GLU A 133 1.33 5.11 -8.33
CA GLU A 133 1.45 3.65 -8.44
C GLU A 133 0.48 3.13 -9.50
N VAL A 134 0.97 2.20 -10.32
CA VAL A 134 0.16 1.32 -11.18
C VAL A 134 0.33 -0.10 -10.67
N SER A 135 -0.74 -0.76 -10.31
CA SER A 135 -0.64 -2.15 -9.82
C SER A 135 -1.73 -3.07 -10.34
N GLY A 136 -1.32 -4.33 -10.53
CA GLY A 136 -2.20 -5.47 -10.80
C GLY A 136 -2.32 -6.33 -9.56
N GLN A 137 -3.55 -6.65 -9.15
CA GLN A 137 -3.85 -7.33 -7.90
C GLN A 137 -4.82 -8.50 -8.13
N VAL A 138 -4.64 -9.56 -7.37
CA VAL A 138 -5.58 -10.67 -7.26
C VAL A 138 -6.32 -10.53 -5.95
N GLU A 139 -7.64 -10.55 -6.01
CA GLU A 139 -8.51 -10.44 -4.85
C GLU A 139 -9.23 -11.76 -4.57
N PHE A 140 -9.22 -12.18 -3.32
CA PHE A 140 -9.93 -13.35 -2.85
C PHE A 140 -11.03 -12.95 -1.88
N PHE A 141 -12.30 -13.25 -2.24
CA PHE A 141 -13.46 -12.94 -1.45
C PHE A 141 -13.78 -14.08 -0.46
N PHE A 142 -13.72 -13.77 0.83
CA PHE A 142 -14.02 -14.71 1.90
C PHE A 142 -15.52 -15.01 1.96
N THR A 143 -16.34 -14.00 1.69
CA THR A 143 -17.81 -14.10 1.72
C THR A 143 -18.40 -14.04 0.31
N LYS A 144 -19.44 -14.84 0.05
CA LYS A 144 -20.20 -14.79 -1.21
C LYS A 144 -21.34 -13.79 -1.07
N GLN A 145 -21.44 -12.86 -2.01
CA GLN A 145 -22.61 -12.00 -2.10
C GLN A 145 -23.84 -12.83 -2.50
N GLN A 146 -24.82 -12.88 -1.64
CA GLN A 146 -26.11 -13.51 -1.93
C GLN A 146 -27.15 -12.42 -2.15
N GLN A 147 -27.54 -12.20 -3.40
CA GLN A 147 -28.68 -11.34 -3.73
C GLN A 147 -29.95 -12.21 -3.71
N GLY A 148 -30.60 -12.30 -2.56
CA GLY A 148 -31.91 -12.90 -2.43
C GLY A 148 -33.01 -11.88 -2.75
N GLN A 149 -34.08 -12.31 -3.41
CA GLN A 149 -35.32 -11.50 -3.49
C GLN A 149 -36.00 -11.54 -2.12
N ARG A 150 -36.15 -10.38 -1.48
CA ARG A 150 -37.00 -10.24 -0.31
C ARG A 150 -38.45 -10.23 -0.79
N TYR A 151 -39.14 -11.35 -0.66
CA TYR A 151 -40.58 -11.35 -0.66
C TYR A 151 -41.05 -11.89 0.69
N ASN A 152 -41.98 -11.19 1.29
CA ASN A 152 -42.68 -11.62 2.50
C ASN A 152 -44.01 -12.23 2.07
N ILE A 153 -44.00 -13.53 1.82
CA ILE A 153 -45.27 -14.28 1.61
C ILE A 153 -45.59 -14.95 2.94
N LYS A 154 -46.88 -14.92 3.33
CA LYS A 154 -47.38 -15.60 4.52
C LYS A 154 -46.87 -17.05 4.50
N ASN A 155 -46.07 -17.45 5.49
CA ASN A 155 -45.43 -18.77 5.65
C ASN A 155 -44.16 -19.08 4.81
N ALA A 156 -43.59 -18.15 4.06
CA ALA A 156 -42.29 -18.34 3.42
C ALA A 156 -41.33 -17.22 3.82
N LYS A 157 -40.37 -17.52 4.69
CA LYS A 157 -39.26 -16.59 5.02
C LYS A 157 -38.29 -16.56 3.85
N GLY A 158 -38.24 -15.42 3.13
CA GLY A 158 -37.25 -15.20 2.09
C GLY A 158 -35.80 -15.28 2.63
N MET A 159 -34.89 -15.75 1.81
CA MET A 159 -33.46 -15.80 2.17
C MET A 159 -32.97 -14.39 2.51
N LYS A 160 -32.31 -14.24 3.67
CA LYS A 160 -31.61 -13.00 4.03
C LYS A 160 -30.59 -12.66 2.94
N SER A 161 -30.73 -11.50 2.33
CA SER A 161 -29.74 -10.97 1.40
C SER A 161 -28.48 -10.57 2.19
N TYR A 162 -27.36 -11.21 1.90
CA TYR A 162 -26.07 -10.86 2.47
C TYR A 162 -25.32 -10.01 1.43
N ASN A 163 -25.30 -8.69 1.62
CA ASN A 163 -24.70 -7.75 0.68
C ASN A 163 -23.22 -7.49 0.98
N PHE A 164 -22.80 -7.78 2.21
CA PHE A 164 -21.45 -7.57 2.70
C PHE A 164 -20.46 -8.58 2.12
N GLN A 165 -19.32 -8.08 1.66
CA GLN A 165 -18.20 -8.88 1.18
C GLN A 165 -16.89 -8.41 1.81
N ALA A 166 -16.19 -9.35 2.44
CA ALA A 166 -14.81 -9.17 2.86
C ALA A 166 -13.88 -9.87 1.87
N TYR A 167 -12.74 -9.26 1.58
CA TYR A 167 -11.75 -9.80 0.66
C TYR A 167 -10.33 -9.44 1.12
N GLY A 168 -9.38 -10.30 0.76
CA GLY A 168 -7.96 -10.01 0.83
C GLY A 168 -7.41 -9.86 -0.58
N PHE A 169 -6.32 -9.12 -0.74
CA PHE A 169 -5.66 -8.96 -2.01
C PHE A 169 -4.14 -8.97 -1.87
N VAL A 170 -3.48 -9.38 -2.96
CA VAL A 170 -2.04 -9.31 -3.15
C VAL A 170 -1.75 -9.07 -4.62
N GLY A 171 -0.63 -8.42 -4.93
CA GLY A 171 -0.30 -8.11 -6.30
C GLY A 171 1.14 -7.68 -6.50
N ILE A 172 1.38 -7.09 -7.66
CA ILE A 172 2.63 -6.43 -8.03
C ILE A 172 2.31 -5.07 -8.63
N GLY A 173 3.17 -4.11 -8.37
CA GLY A 173 3.02 -2.75 -8.87
C GLY A 173 4.37 -2.11 -9.18
N ALA A 174 4.31 -1.11 -10.03
CA ALA A 174 5.39 -0.17 -10.26
C ALA A 174 4.93 1.21 -9.77
N PHE A 175 5.84 1.94 -9.15
CA PHE A 175 5.53 3.26 -8.64
C PHE A 175 6.65 4.25 -8.94
N TYR A 176 6.24 5.49 -9.14
CA TYR A 176 7.10 6.66 -9.22
C TYR A 176 6.97 7.44 -7.91
N PHE A 177 8.09 7.93 -7.38
CA PHE A 177 8.13 8.76 -6.18
C PHE A 177 9.10 9.91 -6.35
N ASN A 178 8.83 11.00 -5.64
CA ASN A 178 9.66 12.20 -5.69
C ASN A 178 9.78 12.82 -4.29
N PRO A 179 10.83 12.47 -3.54
CA PRO A 179 11.06 13.04 -2.23
C PRO A 179 11.45 14.51 -2.34
N GLN A 180 10.80 15.33 -1.53
CA GLN A 180 11.02 16.78 -1.43
C GLN A 180 11.17 17.17 0.02
N ALA A 181 12.05 18.14 0.29
CA ALA A 181 12.15 18.79 1.59
C ALA A 181 11.87 20.29 1.48
N LYS A 182 11.53 20.89 2.60
CA LYS A 182 11.24 22.33 2.66
C LYS A 182 12.53 23.11 2.88
N TYR A 183 12.83 24.05 1.96
CA TYR A 183 13.93 25.00 2.09
C TYR A 183 13.36 26.43 2.05
N GLY A 184 13.37 27.09 3.20
CA GLY A 184 12.66 28.35 3.36
C GLY A 184 11.16 28.22 3.11
N ALA A 185 10.64 28.93 2.11
CA ALA A 185 9.23 28.89 1.70
C ALA A 185 8.93 27.82 0.63
N TYR A 186 9.94 27.21 0.00
CA TYR A 186 9.79 26.36 -1.17
C TYR A 186 9.99 24.88 -0.84
N TRP A 187 9.37 24.01 -1.64
CA TRP A 187 9.64 22.58 -1.65
C TRP A 187 10.65 22.27 -2.75
N VAL A 188 11.70 21.56 -2.40
CA VAL A 188 12.83 21.26 -3.27
C VAL A 188 12.96 19.75 -3.43
N ASP A 189 13.16 19.29 -4.66
CA ASP A 189 13.38 17.87 -4.96
C ASP A 189 14.74 17.42 -4.44
N LEU A 190 14.78 16.37 -3.62
CA LEU A 190 16.00 15.90 -2.96
C LEU A 190 16.89 15.07 -3.88
N GLN A 191 16.31 14.21 -4.73
CA GLN A 191 17.07 13.32 -5.60
C GLN A 191 18.10 14.04 -6.52
N PRO A 192 17.78 15.21 -7.14
CA PRO A 192 18.78 15.94 -7.93
C PRO A 192 19.94 16.47 -7.10
N LEU A 193 19.67 16.86 -5.84
CA LEU A 193 20.66 17.41 -4.92
C LEU A 193 21.68 16.35 -4.47
N GLY A 194 21.25 15.07 -4.35
CA GLY A 194 22.11 13.98 -3.92
C GLY A 194 22.66 14.20 -2.53
N THR A 195 21.77 14.30 -1.56
CA THR A 195 22.03 14.64 -0.15
C THR A 195 22.99 13.70 0.57
N GLU A 196 23.17 12.47 0.09
CA GLU A 196 24.15 11.49 0.56
C GLU A 196 25.36 11.38 -0.39
N GLY A 197 25.69 12.46 -1.13
CA GLY A 197 26.79 12.48 -2.08
C GLY A 197 26.58 11.65 -3.35
N GLN A 198 25.32 11.30 -3.68
CA GLN A 198 25.03 10.46 -4.83
C GLN A 198 25.54 11.11 -6.13
N GLY A 199 26.43 10.37 -6.81
CA GLY A 199 27.07 10.81 -8.04
C GLY A 199 28.28 11.74 -7.84
N LEU A 200 28.80 11.88 -6.63
CA LEU A 200 30.05 12.51 -6.30
C LEU A 200 31.15 11.46 -6.03
N PRO A 201 32.45 11.82 -6.07
CA PRO A 201 33.55 10.92 -5.73
C PRO A 201 33.38 10.35 -4.30
N GLY A 202 33.47 9.03 -4.15
CA GLY A 202 33.21 8.36 -2.86
C GLY A 202 31.77 8.16 -2.50
N GLY A 203 30.83 8.81 -3.20
CA GLY A 203 29.39 8.66 -2.97
C GLY A 203 28.77 7.51 -3.76
N LYS A 204 27.54 7.15 -3.40
CA LYS A 204 26.74 6.12 -4.09
C LYS A 204 26.26 6.62 -5.47
N LYS A 205 25.76 5.69 -6.29
CA LYS A 205 25.02 6.08 -7.52
C LYS A 205 23.68 6.74 -7.15
N LYS A 206 23.21 7.64 -8.00
CA LYS A 206 21.86 8.20 -7.87
C LYS A 206 20.81 7.09 -7.94
N TYR A 207 19.87 7.09 -7.01
CA TYR A 207 18.77 6.13 -7.01
C TYR A 207 17.73 6.44 -8.10
N SER A 208 17.02 5.41 -8.53
CA SER A 208 15.90 5.55 -9.46
C SER A 208 14.65 5.99 -8.71
N ARG A 209 13.91 6.94 -9.27
CA ARG A 209 12.58 7.36 -8.78
C ARG A 209 11.45 6.43 -9.22
N VAL A 210 11.74 5.46 -10.10
CA VAL A 210 10.79 4.41 -10.47
C VAL A 210 11.25 3.11 -9.84
N ASN A 211 10.33 2.43 -9.13
CA ASN A 211 10.63 1.19 -8.44
C ASN A 211 9.39 0.26 -8.43
N VAL A 212 9.57 -0.95 -7.93
CA VAL A 212 8.52 -1.97 -7.82
C VAL A 212 8.08 -2.15 -6.38
N CYS A 213 6.82 -2.56 -6.20
CA CYS A 213 6.26 -2.87 -4.89
C CYS A 213 5.39 -4.12 -4.94
N ILE A 214 5.17 -4.70 -3.76
CA ILE A 214 4.19 -5.76 -3.53
C ILE A 214 3.04 -5.15 -2.73
N PRO A 215 1.92 -4.77 -3.40
CA PRO A 215 0.71 -4.39 -2.72
C PRO A 215 0.01 -5.59 -2.11
N TYR A 216 -0.42 -5.49 -0.86
CA TYR A 216 -1.26 -6.47 -0.19
C TYR A 216 -2.15 -5.79 0.84
N GLY A 217 -3.25 -6.43 1.19
CA GLY A 217 -4.18 -5.85 2.14
C GLY A 217 -5.51 -6.56 2.20
N ILE A 218 -6.44 -5.89 2.86
CA ILE A 218 -7.80 -6.36 3.07
C ILE A 218 -8.80 -5.27 2.72
N GLY A 219 -9.99 -5.68 2.37
CA GLY A 219 -11.08 -4.74 2.12
C GLY A 219 -12.43 -5.35 2.46
N VAL A 220 -13.34 -4.46 2.73
CA VAL A 220 -14.74 -4.79 2.92
C VAL A 220 -15.58 -3.93 1.98
N LYS A 221 -16.64 -4.50 1.45
CA LYS A 221 -17.62 -3.74 0.67
C LYS A 221 -19.04 -4.20 0.94
N ASP A 222 -19.96 -3.28 0.90
CA ASP A 222 -21.39 -3.52 0.99
C ASP A 222 -22.11 -2.98 -0.25
N ALA A 223 -23.05 -3.76 -0.78
CA ALA A 223 -23.81 -3.37 -1.96
C ALA A 223 -25.02 -2.55 -1.54
N ILE A 224 -25.01 -1.26 -1.84
CA ILE A 224 -26.14 -0.34 -1.62
C ILE A 224 -27.30 -0.74 -2.53
N ASN A 225 -26.99 -1.04 -3.80
CA ASN A 225 -27.97 -1.49 -4.78
C ASN A 225 -27.35 -2.49 -5.78
N LYS A 226 -28.04 -2.76 -6.90
CA LYS A 226 -27.59 -3.74 -7.91
C LYS A 226 -26.30 -3.29 -8.64
N GLU A 227 -26.03 -2.00 -8.67
CA GLU A 227 -24.96 -1.39 -9.45
C GLU A 227 -23.87 -0.77 -8.54
N TRP A 228 -24.27 -0.13 -7.45
CA TRP A 228 -23.36 0.59 -6.57
C TRP A 228 -23.03 -0.20 -5.30
N SER A 229 -21.78 -0.12 -4.89
CA SER A 229 -21.30 -0.61 -3.59
C SER A 229 -20.36 0.42 -2.99
N ILE A 230 -20.37 0.53 -1.67
CA ILE A 230 -19.40 1.29 -0.89
C ILE A 230 -18.50 0.32 -0.14
N GLY A 231 -17.26 0.70 0.10
CA GLY A 231 -16.30 -0.16 0.80
C GLY A 231 -15.22 0.62 1.51
N LEU A 232 -14.46 -0.11 2.30
CA LEU A 232 -13.24 0.33 2.95
C LEU A 232 -12.13 -0.62 2.53
N GLU A 233 -10.98 -0.08 2.13
CA GLU A 233 -9.81 -0.84 1.72
C GLU A 233 -8.59 -0.36 2.50
N ILE A 234 -7.89 -1.28 3.13
CA ILE A 234 -6.62 -1.04 3.82
C ILE A 234 -5.55 -1.80 3.04
N GLY A 235 -4.56 -1.10 2.57
CA GLY A 235 -3.49 -1.70 1.78
C GLY A 235 -2.11 -1.22 2.20
N ILE A 236 -1.18 -2.17 2.23
CA ILE A 236 0.23 -1.94 2.51
C ILE A 236 1.01 -2.22 1.24
N ARG A 237 2.07 -1.45 1.02
CA ARG A 237 3.02 -1.61 -0.08
C ARG A 237 4.39 -1.88 0.51
N LYS A 238 4.87 -3.09 0.32
CA LYS A 238 6.28 -3.40 0.58
C LYS A 238 7.08 -3.04 -0.65
N THR A 239 8.05 -2.15 -0.48
CA THR A 239 8.93 -1.72 -1.58
C THR A 239 10.30 -2.35 -1.48
N PHE A 240 11.12 -2.17 -2.52
CA PHE A 240 12.50 -2.66 -2.58
C PHE A 240 13.51 -1.51 -2.59
N THR A 241 13.04 -0.27 -2.40
CA THR A 241 13.85 0.91 -2.22
C THR A 241 13.85 1.38 -0.78
N ASP A 242 14.84 2.17 -0.43
CA ASP A 242 15.06 2.79 0.87
C ASP A 242 15.21 4.30 0.70
N TYR A 243 14.71 4.84 -0.41
CA TYR A 243 14.90 6.23 -0.78
C TYR A 243 13.58 6.98 -1.00
N ILE A 244 12.45 6.43 -0.52
CA ILE A 244 11.17 7.14 -0.61
C ILE A 244 11.20 8.46 0.18
N ASP A 245 12.01 8.50 1.23
CA ASP A 245 12.26 9.66 2.09
C ASP A 245 13.64 10.31 1.86
N ASP A 246 14.42 9.83 0.87
CA ASP A 246 15.79 10.27 0.57
C ASP A 246 16.81 9.96 1.68
N VAL A 247 16.52 8.96 2.54
CA VAL A 247 17.39 8.56 3.67
C VAL A 247 17.69 7.07 3.59
N SER A 248 18.98 6.70 3.50
CA SER A 248 19.34 5.28 3.34
C SER A 248 20.72 4.91 3.86
N GLY A 249 21.60 5.84 4.01
CA GLY A 249 23.01 5.50 4.21
C GLY A 249 23.68 6.30 5.28
N VAL A 250 24.81 6.85 4.89
CA VAL A 250 25.67 7.65 5.77
C VAL A 250 25.73 9.10 5.30
N TYR A 251 26.04 9.97 6.20
CA TYR A 251 26.33 11.35 5.87
C TYR A 251 27.56 11.44 4.96
N TYR A 252 27.45 12.24 3.92
CA TYR A 252 28.56 12.61 3.04
C TYR A 252 29.23 13.87 3.57
N ASP A 253 30.50 14.13 3.18
CA ASP A 253 31.19 15.38 3.52
C ASP A 253 30.38 16.60 3.07
N ASN A 254 29.86 17.34 4.06
CA ASN A 254 29.01 18.49 3.83
C ASN A 254 29.76 19.64 3.13
N THR A 255 31.06 19.78 3.38
CA THR A 255 31.89 20.80 2.73
C THR A 255 32.08 20.45 1.25
N ALA A 256 32.38 19.20 0.95
CA ALA A 256 32.49 18.75 -0.44
C ALA A 256 31.14 18.84 -1.18
N LEU A 257 30.02 18.49 -0.52
CA LEU A 257 28.67 18.65 -1.09
C LEU A 257 28.36 20.13 -1.37
N ARG A 258 28.70 21.03 -0.45
CA ARG A 258 28.48 22.46 -0.57
C ARG A 258 29.28 23.04 -1.74
N SER A 259 30.54 22.65 -1.91
CA SER A 259 31.37 23.10 -3.02
C SER A 259 30.92 22.55 -4.38
N ALA A 260 30.41 21.30 -4.41
CA ALA A 260 29.98 20.64 -5.64
C ALA A 260 28.55 21.03 -6.09
N ARG A 261 27.61 21.28 -5.16
CA ARG A 261 26.17 21.46 -5.44
C ARG A 261 25.51 22.65 -4.77
N GLY A 262 26.30 23.44 -4.06
CA GLY A 262 25.86 24.69 -3.41
C GLY A 262 25.26 24.49 -2.01
N ASN A 263 24.95 25.62 -1.39
CA ASN A 263 24.48 25.68 0.00
C ASN A 263 23.19 24.90 0.23
N MET A 264 22.22 24.99 -0.68
CA MET A 264 20.92 24.33 -0.52
C MET A 264 21.07 22.80 -0.40
N ALA A 265 21.94 22.18 -1.20
CA ALA A 265 22.19 20.75 -1.12
C ALA A 265 22.81 20.36 0.23
N ALA A 266 23.79 21.11 0.69
CA ALA A 266 24.46 20.88 1.95
C ALA A 266 23.55 21.07 3.17
N ASP A 267 22.73 22.14 3.16
CA ASP A 267 21.81 22.45 4.25
C ASP A 267 20.66 21.43 4.35
N LEU A 268 20.19 20.89 3.21
CA LEU A 268 19.17 19.84 3.19
C LEU A 268 19.74 18.44 3.46
N ALA A 269 21.02 18.21 3.20
CA ALA A 269 21.70 16.97 3.56
C ALA A 269 21.85 16.81 5.06
N ASP A 270 22.14 17.91 5.76
CA ASP A 270 22.32 17.95 7.21
C ASP A 270 21.59 19.17 7.83
N PRO A 271 20.26 19.08 8.05
CA PRO A 271 19.50 20.12 8.72
C PRO A 271 19.53 19.99 10.24
N SER A 272 20.51 19.29 10.80
CA SER A 272 20.61 19.02 12.24
C SER A 272 20.63 20.30 13.08
N LEU A 273 20.06 20.20 14.27
CA LEU A 273 19.96 21.34 15.19
C LEU A 273 21.30 21.66 15.86
N GLN A 274 22.28 20.76 15.78
CA GLN A 274 23.62 20.84 16.39
C GLN A 274 23.62 21.20 17.88
N ASN A 275 22.53 20.99 18.56
CA ASN A 275 22.27 21.48 19.90
C ASN A 275 21.74 20.34 20.79
N TYR A 276 22.61 19.36 21.05
CA TYR A 276 22.21 18.15 21.75
C TYR A 276 22.85 18.06 23.13
N PRO A 277 22.06 17.88 24.22
CA PRO A 277 22.61 17.77 25.58
C PRO A 277 23.56 16.59 25.73
N ALA A 278 24.65 16.78 26.46
CA ALA A 278 25.63 15.75 26.74
C ALA A 278 25.07 14.50 27.44
N GLU A 279 23.98 14.67 28.20
CA GLU A 279 23.28 13.57 28.92
C GLU A 279 22.73 12.46 27.99
N TYR A 280 22.58 12.76 26.69
CA TYR A 280 22.10 11.81 25.69
C TYR A 280 23.18 11.33 24.71
N GLY A 281 24.46 11.40 25.12
CA GLY A 281 25.58 10.90 24.32
C GLY A 281 26.18 11.93 23.34
N GLY A 282 25.81 13.19 23.49
CA GLY A 282 26.52 14.30 22.84
C GLY A 282 27.95 14.38 23.34
N ASN A 283 28.88 14.83 22.45
CA ASN A 283 30.23 15.14 22.89
C ASN A 283 30.25 16.33 23.85
N ALA A 284 31.39 16.62 24.46
CA ALA A 284 31.56 17.71 25.42
C ALA A 284 31.19 19.12 24.87
N SER A 285 31.04 19.28 23.57
CA SER A 285 30.56 20.50 22.89
C SER A 285 29.03 20.50 22.64
N GLY A 286 28.29 19.49 23.09
CA GLY A 286 26.83 19.45 22.98
C GLY A 286 26.29 19.16 21.59
N SER A 287 27.10 18.75 20.63
CA SER A 287 26.62 18.41 19.29
C SER A 287 26.60 16.89 19.08
N PHE A 288 25.47 16.38 18.62
CA PHE A 288 25.43 15.08 17.95
C PHE A 288 26.16 15.22 16.63
N GLN A 289 27.09 14.31 16.40
CA GLN A 289 27.92 14.39 15.21
C GLN A 289 27.09 13.85 14.03
N THR A 290 26.76 14.70 13.07
CA THR A 290 26.30 14.35 11.74
C THR A 290 27.50 14.39 10.79
N LEU A 291 28.63 13.79 11.23
CA LEU A 291 29.86 13.79 10.50
C LEU A 291 29.85 12.82 9.33
N GLU A 292 30.72 13.05 8.36
CA GLU A 292 30.99 12.13 7.26
C GLU A 292 31.18 10.68 7.76
N GLY A 293 30.48 9.72 7.10
CA GLY A 293 30.57 8.30 7.43
C GLY A 293 29.66 7.85 8.57
N GLN A 294 29.03 8.76 9.31
CA GLN A 294 28.05 8.39 10.33
C GLN A 294 26.72 8.00 9.70
N GLU A 295 25.97 7.17 10.39
CA GLU A 295 24.67 6.67 9.93
C GLU A 295 23.67 7.81 9.82
N ARG A 296 23.10 7.99 8.61
CA ARG A 296 22.01 8.91 8.32
C ARG A 296 20.68 8.15 8.30
N GLY A 297 20.70 6.90 7.83
CA GLY A 297 19.59 5.98 7.77
C GLY A 297 20.01 4.52 7.70
N HIS A 298 19.11 3.63 7.99
CA HIS A 298 19.31 2.17 8.08
C HIS A 298 19.11 1.49 6.72
N SER A 299 20.14 1.39 5.89
CA SER A 299 20.08 0.84 4.52
C SER A 299 19.51 -0.59 4.40
N ASN A 300 19.45 -1.35 5.50
CA ASN A 300 18.90 -2.70 5.52
C ASN A 300 17.37 -2.76 5.61
N GLN A 301 16.72 -1.69 6.02
CA GLN A 301 15.26 -1.60 6.16
C GLN A 301 14.67 -0.91 4.94
N LYS A 302 14.00 -1.68 4.08
CA LYS A 302 13.33 -1.11 2.92
C LYS A 302 12.02 -0.47 3.30
N ASP A 303 11.78 0.71 2.74
CA ASP A 303 10.59 1.50 2.96
C ASP A 303 9.30 0.75 2.66
N SER A 304 8.28 1.13 3.37
CA SER A 304 6.92 0.66 3.14
C SER A 304 5.97 1.85 3.28
N TYR A 305 4.79 1.74 2.72
CA TYR A 305 3.73 2.73 2.92
C TYR A 305 2.37 2.05 2.94
N MET A 306 1.41 2.71 3.54
CA MET A 306 0.05 2.19 3.66
C MET A 306 -0.98 3.25 3.30
N PHE A 307 -2.18 2.78 3.01
CA PHE A 307 -3.34 3.66 2.87
C PHE A 307 -4.60 3.01 3.46
N ILE A 308 -5.54 3.86 3.78
CA ILE A 308 -6.91 3.51 4.15
C ILE A 308 -7.84 4.34 3.27
N ASN A 309 -8.56 3.69 2.34
CA ASN A 309 -9.45 4.36 1.39
C ASN A 309 -10.90 3.93 1.56
N ILE A 310 -11.79 4.90 1.58
CA ILE A 310 -13.22 4.67 1.34
C ILE A 310 -13.40 4.57 -0.16
N THR A 311 -14.08 3.52 -0.63
CA THR A 311 -14.23 3.20 -2.03
C THR A 311 -15.69 3.18 -2.46
N ALA A 312 -15.99 3.74 -3.60
CA ALA A 312 -17.25 3.57 -4.30
C ALA A 312 -17.00 2.71 -5.54
N SER A 313 -17.77 1.67 -5.74
CA SER A 313 -17.64 0.80 -6.91
C SER A 313 -18.94 0.70 -7.69
N TYR A 314 -18.83 0.88 -9.01
CA TYR A 314 -19.94 0.82 -9.96
C TYR A 314 -19.81 -0.43 -10.84
N LYS A 315 -20.83 -1.29 -10.83
CA LYS A 315 -20.92 -2.50 -11.66
C LYS A 315 -21.50 -2.15 -13.01
N ILE A 316 -20.75 -2.40 -14.07
CA ILE A 316 -21.19 -2.14 -15.45
C ILE A 316 -22.37 -3.07 -15.77
N PRO A 317 -23.55 -2.53 -16.15
CA PRO A 317 -24.69 -3.35 -16.50
C PRO A 317 -24.42 -4.14 -17.79
N ALA A 318 -24.77 -5.42 -17.82
CA ALA A 318 -24.69 -6.21 -19.03
C ALA A 318 -25.76 -5.71 -20.03
N LYS A 319 -25.35 -5.44 -21.29
CA LYS A 319 -26.30 -5.14 -22.37
C LYS A 319 -27.40 -6.22 -22.40
N ARG A 320 -28.66 -5.83 -22.22
CA ARG A 320 -29.80 -6.72 -22.46
C ARG A 320 -29.80 -7.06 -23.96
N ARG A 321 -29.57 -8.34 -24.29
CA ARG A 321 -29.92 -8.80 -25.63
C ARG A 321 -31.46 -8.73 -25.69
N THR A 322 -31.98 -7.79 -26.43
CA THR A 322 -33.34 -7.82 -26.92
C THR A 322 -33.49 -9.09 -27.75
N ARG A 323 -34.17 -10.10 -27.22
CA ARG A 323 -34.66 -11.17 -28.08
C ARG A 323 -35.75 -10.55 -28.92
N SER A 324 -35.54 -10.48 -30.25
CA SER A 324 -36.66 -10.29 -31.15
C SER A 324 -37.67 -11.39 -30.86
N LYS A 325 -38.87 -10.99 -30.55
CA LYS A 325 -40.01 -11.91 -30.53
C LYS A 325 -40.39 -12.10 -32.00
N PHE A 326 -39.95 -13.17 -32.59
CA PHE A 326 -40.55 -13.81 -33.75
C PHE A 326 -40.56 -15.29 -33.45
#